data_264f7272d8c366376c117e65866e917c
#
_entry.id   264f7272d8c366376c117e65866e917c
#
_cell.length_a   1.000
_cell.length_b   1.000
_cell.length_c   1.000
_cell.angle_alpha   90.00
_cell.angle_beta   90.00
_cell.angle_gamma   90.00
#
_symmetry.space_group_name_H-M   'P 1'
#
loop_
_entity.id
_entity.type
_entity.pdbx_description
1 polymer ?
#
loop_
_entity_poly.entity_id
_entity_poly.type
_entity_poly.pdbx_seq_one_letter_code
_entity_poly.pdbx_strand_id
1 'polypeptide(L)'
;MTSMIYPTTNPLATEQLVLERGEGVYVFDSSGKPYLEGLAGLWCTSLGYGNEEIIQAAQEQMRKFTFCHLFGGKSHPSAIALAEKLASISPIDDARVFLGTSGSDANDTQIKNLRYYFNAVGKPEKRKIISRDKGYHGVTVASASLTGLSAMHTHFDLPVDALGILRTTCPHYYREGKPGESEFEFSSRLAEELESLIIK
;
A
#
# COMPACT_ATOMS: atom_id res chain seq x y z
N MET A 1 -26.62 -14.69 -8.81
CA MET A 1 -25.78 -13.51 -8.51
C MET A 1 -25.34 -13.59 -7.08
N THR A 2 -24.07 -13.35 -6.82
CA THR A 2 -23.57 -13.26 -5.43
C THR A 2 -23.95 -11.91 -4.82
N SER A 3 -24.07 -11.86 -3.49
CA SER A 3 -24.27 -10.60 -2.75
C SER A 3 -22.97 -9.80 -2.54
N MET A 4 -21.84 -10.31 -3.06
CA MET A 4 -20.54 -9.64 -2.92
C MET A 4 -20.35 -8.58 -4.00
N ILE A 5 -19.78 -7.43 -3.59
CA ILE A 5 -19.25 -6.42 -4.50
C ILE A 5 -17.74 -6.65 -4.60
N TYR A 6 -17.26 -6.84 -5.83
CA TYR A 6 -15.84 -7.05 -6.11
C TYR A 6 -15.20 -5.73 -6.57
N PRO A 7 -14.04 -5.36 -6.01
CA PRO A 7 -13.32 -4.18 -6.45
C PRO A 7 -12.99 -4.25 -7.95
N THR A 8 -13.12 -3.13 -8.65
CA THR A 8 -12.75 -2.97 -10.07
C THR A 8 -13.36 -4.00 -11.05
N THR A 9 -14.44 -4.66 -10.66
CA THR A 9 -15.06 -5.74 -11.44
C THR A 9 -16.49 -5.39 -11.83
N ASN A 10 -16.83 -5.59 -13.09
CA ASN A 10 -18.23 -5.54 -13.53
C ASN A 10 -18.93 -6.89 -13.24
N PRO A 11 -19.80 -6.98 -12.23
CA PRO A 11 -20.39 -8.25 -11.81
C PRO A 11 -21.35 -8.85 -12.86
N LEU A 12 -21.79 -8.05 -13.84
CA LEU A 12 -22.68 -8.50 -14.91
C LEU A 12 -21.93 -9.10 -16.11
N ALA A 13 -20.65 -8.79 -16.25
CA ALA A 13 -19.82 -9.18 -17.39
C ALA A 13 -18.71 -10.19 -17.03
N THR A 14 -18.51 -10.48 -15.75
CA THR A 14 -17.40 -11.31 -15.29
C THR A 14 -17.93 -12.59 -14.64
N GLU A 15 -17.55 -13.75 -15.20
CA GLU A 15 -17.71 -15.03 -14.52
C GLU A 15 -16.71 -15.11 -13.36
N GLN A 16 -17.19 -15.56 -12.22
CA GLN A 16 -16.38 -15.60 -10.99
C GLN A 16 -15.59 -16.89 -10.93
N LEU A 17 -14.28 -16.79 -10.74
CA LEU A 17 -13.42 -17.90 -10.38
C LEU A 17 -13.46 -18.09 -8.86
N VAL A 18 -14.12 -19.13 -8.39
CA VAL A 18 -14.22 -19.48 -6.97
C VAL A 18 -13.06 -20.41 -6.60
N LEU A 19 -12.11 -19.89 -5.83
CA LEU A 19 -10.96 -20.64 -5.33
C LEU A 19 -11.28 -21.21 -3.94
N GLU A 20 -11.00 -22.50 -3.71
CA GLU A 20 -11.32 -23.19 -2.45
C GLU A 20 -10.09 -23.52 -1.61
N ARG A 21 -8.94 -23.78 -2.23
CA ARG A 21 -7.71 -24.10 -1.50
C ARG A 21 -6.46 -23.61 -2.22
N GLY A 22 -5.36 -23.53 -1.47
CA GLY A 22 -4.04 -23.24 -1.99
C GLY A 22 -2.99 -24.20 -1.43
N GLU A 23 -1.97 -24.51 -2.22
CA GLU A 23 -0.85 -25.38 -1.85
C GLU A 23 0.42 -24.95 -2.59
N GLY A 24 1.45 -24.58 -1.87
CA GLY A 24 2.68 -24.04 -2.46
C GLY A 24 2.38 -22.82 -3.34
N VAL A 25 2.62 -22.92 -4.64
CA VAL A 25 2.37 -21.86 -5.62
C VAL A 25 1.09 -22.06 -6.43
N TYR A 26 0.27 -23.03 -6.07
CA TYR A 26 -0.98 -23.34 -6.77
C TYR A 26 -2.21 -23.00 -5.95
N VAL A 27 -3.25 -22.56 -6.63
CA VAL A 27 -4.61 -22.44 -6.10
C VAL A 27 -5.54 -23.34 -6.90
N PHE A 28 -6.63 -23.75 -6.29
CA PHE A 28 -7.56 -24.73 -6.89
C PHE A 28 -8.99 -24.21 -6.80
N ASP A 29 -9.74 -24.34 -7.87
CA ASP A 29 -11.17 -24.03 -7.87
C ASP A 29 -12.03 -25.14 -7.27
N SER A 30 -13.33 -24.93 -7.20
CA SER A 30 -14.32 -25.87 -6.67
C SER A 30 -14.42 -27.20 -7.44
N SER A 31 -13.89 -27.27 -8.67
CA SER A 31 -13.77 -28.49 -9.43
C SER A 31 -12.46 -29.27 -9.17
N GLY A 32 -11.56 -28.67 -8.40
CA GLY A 32 -10.22 -29.18 -8.14
C GLY A 32 -9.20 -28.86 -9.24
N LYS A 33 -9.55 -28.00 -10.21
CA LYS A 33 -8.63 -27.60 -11.27
C LYS A 33 -7.54 -26.69 -10.69
N PRO A 34 -6.24 -26.97 -10.94
CA PRO A 34 -5.14 -26.15 -10.48
C PRO A 34 -4.92 -24.94 -11.38
N TYR A 35 -4.51 -23.85 -10.74
CA TYR A 35 -4.01 -22.62 -11.38
C TYR A 35 -2.69 -22.22 -10.72
N LEU A 36 -1.71 -21.81 -11.51
CA LEU A 36 -0.48 -21.23 -11.01
C LEU A 36 -0.77 -19.81 -10.53
N GLU A 37 -0.60 -19.56 -9.24
CA GLU A 37 -0.82 -18.24 -8.65
C GLU A 37 0.46 -17.39 -8.75
N GLY A 38 0.60 -16.70 -9.88
CA GLY A 38 1.78 -15.89 -10.20
C GLY A 38 1.83 -14.54 -9.50
N LEU A 39 0.78 -14.15 -8.77
CA LEU A 39 0.67 -12.86 -8.10
C LEU A 39 0.85 -12.96 -6.57
N ALA A 40 1.17 -14.15 -6.06
CA ALA A 40 1.34 -14.44 -4.63
C ALA A 40 0.16 -13.91 -3.79
N GLY A 41 -1.09 -14.18 -4.21
CA GLY A 41 -2.28 -13.70 -3.52
C GLY A 41 -2.35 -12.19 -3.40
N LEU A 42 -2.00 -11.46 -4.45
CA LEU A 42 -1.82 -10.02 -4.49
C LEU A 42 -0.74 -9.54 -3.49
N TRP A 43 0.45 -10.19 -3.56
CA TRP A 43 1.66 -9.94 -2.75
C TRP A 43 1.54 -10.31 -1.26
N CYS A 44 0.52 -11.05 -0.87
CA CYS A 44 0.28 -11.40 0.52
C CYS A 44 0.78 -12.80 0.91
N THR A 45 1.06 -13.69 -0.05
CA THR A 45 1.46 -15.08 0.17
C THR A 45 2.81 -15.40 -0.47
N SER A 46 3.81 -14.56 -0.22
CA SER A 46 5.16 -14.69 -0.82
C SER A 46 5.89 -15.98 -0.42
N LEU A 47 5.49 -16.62 0.67
CA LEU A 47 5.99 -17.94 1.11
C LEU A 47 5.16 -19.11 0.59
N GLY A 48 4.17 -18.86 -0.27
CA GLY A 48 3.22 -19.84 -0.77
C GLY A 48 2.10 -20.14 0.22
N TYR A 49 1.20 -21.00 -0.23
CA TYR A 49 0.04 -21.46 0.54
C TYR A 49 0.40 -22.71 1.35
N GLY A 50 -0.23 -22.89 2.51
CA GLY A 50 -0.06 -24.07 3.34
C GLY A 50 1.26 -24.13 4.10
N ASN A 51 1.88 -22.99 4.44
CA ASN A 51 3.09 -22.97 5.26
C ASN A 51 2.75 -23.35 6.71
N GLU A 52 3.07 -24.58 7.08
CA GLU A 52 2.72 -25.18 8.37
C GLU A 52 3.34 -24.45 9.57
N GLU A 53 4.56 -23.92 9.44
CA GLU A 53 5.19 -23.17 10.52
C GLU A 53 4.41 -21.91 10.87
N ILE A 54 3.93 -21.17 9.87
CA ILE A 54 3.10 -19.96 10.06
C ILE A 54 1.72 -20.35 10.62
N ILE A 55 1.11 -21.44 10.10
CA ILE A 55 -0.19 -21.92 10.54
C ILE A 55 -0.12 -22.29 12.02
N GLN A 56 0.88 -23.06 12.45
CA GLN A 56 1.07 -23.44 13.84
C GLN A 56 1.31 -22.26 14.75
N ALA A 57 2.20 -21.33 14.36
CA ALA A 57 2.47 -20.12 15.13
C ALA A 57 1.21 -19.27 15.33
N ALA A 58 0.40 -19.11 14.28
CA ALA A 58 -0.88 -18.39 14.36
C ALA A 58 -1.87 -19.11 15.28
N GLN A 59 -2.00 -20.42 15.17
CA GLN A 59 -2.89 -21.25 15.99
C GLN A 59 -2.51 -21.19 17.47
N GLU A 60 -1.24 -21.30 17.80
CA GLU A 60 -0.72 -21.20 19.17
C GLU A 60 -0.99 -19.82 19.77
N GLN A 61 -0.70 -18.76 19.00
CA GLN A 61 -0.96 -17.39 19.47
C GLN A 61 -2.46 -17.14 19.68
N MET A 62 -3.33 -17.61 18.78
CA MET A 62 -4.78 -17.46 18.92
C MET A 62 -5.33 -18.21 20.15
N ARG A 63 -4.80 -19.40 20.46
CA ARG A 63 -5.15 -20.12 21.70
C ARG A 63 -4.69 -19.42 22.96
N LYS A 64 -3.51 -18.82 22.91
CA LYS A 64 -2.91 -18.10 24.05
C LYS A 64 -3.59 -16.75 24.28
N PHE A 65 -3.78 -15.96 23.24
CA PHE A 65 -4.33 -14.61 23.32
C PHE A 65 -4.78 -14.13 21.94
N THR A 66 -6.07 -14.16 21.70
CA THR A 66 -6.67 -13.94 20.38
C THR A 66 -6.59 -12.49 19.94
N PHE A 67 -6.80 -11.54 20.86
CA PHE A 67 -6.86 -10.11 20.52
C PHE A 67 -6.49 -9.23 21.70
N CYS A 68 -5.77 -8.14 21.41
CA CYS A 68 -5.54 -7.02 22.32
C CYS A 68 -5.46 -5.72 21.53
N HIS A 69 -6.18 -4.70 21.98
CA HIS A 69 -6.00 -3.36 21.43
C HIS A 69 -4.73 -2.70 21.99
N LEU A 70 -4.14 -1.76 21.24
CA LEU A 70 -2.90 -1.07 21.62
C LEU A 70 -3.16 0.33 22.22
N PHE A 71 -4.36 0.62 22.72
CA PHE A 71 -4.70 1.90 23.32
C PHE A 71 -4.37 1.94 24.81
N GLY A 72 -4.09 3.14 25.33
CA GLY A 72 -3.93 3.39 26.76
C GLY A 72 -2.75 2.65 27.38
N GLY A 73 -1.65 2.48 26.64
CA GLY A 73 -0.44 1.82 27.12
C GLY A 73 -0.51 0.29 27.19
N LYS A 74 -1.58 -0.32 26.65
CA LYS A 74 -1.67 -1.79 26.54
C LYS A 74 -0.86 -2.27 25.34
N SER A 75 -0.23 -3.43 25.48
CA SER A 75 0.50 -4.10 24.43
C SER A 75 0.56 -5.62 24.69
N HIS A 76 1.16 -6.37 23.78
CA HIS A 76 1.41 -7.80 23.94
C HIS A 76 2.75 -8.20 23.31
N PRO A 77 3.36 -9.31 23.75
CA PRO A 77 4.72 -9.69 23.36
C PRO A 77 4.93 -9.78 21.84
N SER A 78 3.97 -10.33 21.10
CA SER A 78 4.11 -10.48 19.63
C SER A 78 4.16 -9.13 18.91
N ALA A 79 3.37 -8.13 19.35
CA ALA A 79 3.40 -6.78 18.76
C ALA A 79 4.72 -6.07 19.07
N ILE A 80 5.24 -6.22 20.31
CA ILE A 80 6.52 -5.65 20.72
C ILE A 80 7.64 -6.27 19.89
N ALA A 81 7.72 -7.59 19.82
CA ALA A 81 8.75 -8.31 19.07
C ALA A 81 8.74 -7.95 17.57
N LEU A 82 7.54 -7.81 16.96
CA LEU A 82 7.43 -7.37 15.57
C LEU A 82 7.94 -5.94 15.41
N ALA A 83 7.57 -5.01 16.28
CA ALA A 83 8.02 -3.62 16.23
C ALA A 83 9.54 -3.51 16.39
N GLU A 84 10.13 -4.25 17.32
CA GLU A 84 11.59 -4.32 17.51
C GLU A 84 12.29 -4.88 16.28
N LYS A 85 11.76 -5.97 15.71
CA LYS A 85 12.31 -6.55 14.48
C LYS A 85 12.26 -5.58 13.31
N LEU A 86 11.13 -4.91 13.08
CA LEU A 86 10.99 -3.93 12.01
C LEU A 86 11.92 -2.73 12.23
N ALA A 87 12.02 -2.22 13.45
CA ALA A 87 12.96 -1.14 13.79
C ALA A 87 14.40 -1.54 13.52
N SER A 88 14.81 -2.77 13.85
CA SER A 88 16.19 -3.28 13.67
C SER A 88 16.62 -3.42 12.20
N ILE A 89 15.68 -3.58 11.27
CA ILE A 89 15.95 -3.68 9.83
C ILE A 89 15.62 -2.40 9.08
N SER A 90 15.08 -1.38 9.76
CA SER A 90 14.79 -0.08 9.16
C SER A 90 16.09 0.68 8.87
N PRO A 91 16.18 1.39 7.73
CA PRO A 91 17.29 2.30 7.45
C PRO A 91 17.18 3.64 8.23
N ILE A 92 16.16 3.80 9.07
CA ILE A 92 15.90 5.02 9.84
C ILE A 92 16.42 4.82 11.24
N ASP A 93 17.32 5.70 11.69
CA ASP A 93 17.81 5.71 13.07
C ASP A 93 16.66 5.97 14.05
N ASP A 94 16.65 5.27 15.18
CA ASP A 94 15.60 5.37 16.20
C ASP A 94 14.16 5.17 15.67
N ALA A 95 13.99 4.32 14.65
CA ALA A 95 12.71 4.05 14.03
C ALA A 95 11.64 3.64 15.08
N ARG A 96 10.44 4.15 14.91
CA ARG A 96 9.25 3.78 15.69
C ARG A 96 8.21 3.19 14.75
N VAL A 97 7.58 2.11 15.19
CA VAL A 97 6.63 1.35 14.37
C VAL A 97 5.21 1.61 14.84
N PHE A 98 4.36 2.03 13.92
CA PHE A 98 2.91 2.09 14.10
C PHE A 98 2.28 0.94 13.31
N LEU A 99 1.54 0.07 13.99
CA LEU A 99 0.87 -1.07 13.38
C LEU A 99 -0.53 -0.65 12.93
N GLY A 100 -0.76 -0.70 11.62
CA GLY A 100 -2.06 -0.44 10.98
C GLY A 100 -2.68 -1.73 10.43
N THR A 101 -3.84 -1.58 9.78
CA THR A 101 -4.62 -2.69 9.22
C THR A 101 -4.39 -2.88 7.72
N SER A 102 -3.82 -1.89 7.04
CA SER A 102 -3.55 -1.92 5.59
C SER A 102 -2.55 -0.84 5.20
N GLY A 103 -1.98 -0.93 3.99
CA GLY A 103 -1.16 0.13 3.41
C GLY A 103 -1.93 1.44 3.23
N SER A 104 -3.23 1.38 2.94
CA SER A 104 -4.09 2.57 2.86
C SER A 104 -4.21 3.28 4.20
N ASP A 105 -4.49 2.55 5.28
CA ASP A 105 -4.52 3.07 6.64
C ASP A 105 -3.16 3.62 7.08
N ALA A 106 -2.08 2.95 6.73
CA ALA A 106 -0.73 3.43 7.00
C ALA A 106 -0.45 4.79 6.33
N ASN A 107 -0.81 4.96 5.05
CA ASN A 107 -0.65 6.22 4.34
C ASN A 107 -1.54 7.33 4.91
N ASP A 108 -2.79 7.05 5.23
CA ASP A 108 -3.67 8.02 5.89
C ASP A 108 -3.11 8.47 7.25
N THR A 109 -2.57 7.53 8.01
CA THR A 109 -1.90 7.81 9.30
C THR A 109 -0.64 8.66 9.11
N GLN A 110 0.18 8.39 8.09
CA GLN A 110 1.36 9.20 7.79
C GLN A 110 0.99 10.64 7.43
N ILE A 111 -0.03 10.85 6.60
CA ILE A 111 -0.51 12.20 6.26
C ILE A 111 -0.94 12.95 7.53
N LYS A 112 -1.70 12.30 8.41
CA LYS A 112 -2.13 12.89 9.68
C LYS A 112 -0.95 13.25 10.58
N ASN A 113 0.03 12.33 10.71
CA ASN A 113 1.21 12.53 11.53
C ASN A 113 2.08 13.68 11.01
N LEU A 114 2.28 13.79 9.70
CA LEU A 114 3.00 14.91 9.10
C LEU A 114 2.31 16.25 9.38
N ARG A 115 0.99 16.30 9.24
CA ARG A 115 0.23 17.53 9.56
C ARG A 115 0.32 17.89 11.04
N TYR A 116 0.17 16.90 11.91
CA TYR A 116 0.33 17.10 13.35
C TYR A 116 1.72 17.64 13.70
N TYR A 117 2.77 17.00 13.16
CA TYR A 117 4.15 17.41 13.38
C TYR A 117 4.40 18.85 12.92
N PHE A 118 4.04 19.19 11.68
CA PHE A 118 4.29 20.54 11.18
C PHE A 118 3.48 21.61 11.89
N ASN A 119 2.27 21.32 12.32
CA ASN A 119 1.49 22.23 13.17
C ASN A 119 2.18 22.42 14.54
N ALA A 120 2.66 21.35 15.16
CA ALA A 120 3.30 21.40 16.47
C ALA A 120 4.64 22.18 16.46
N VAL A 121 5.39 22.14 15.35
CA VAL A 121 6.64 22.92 15.20
C VAL A 121 6.42 24.31 14.58
N GLY A 122 5.19 24.79 14.49
CA GLY A 122 4.86 26.15 14.02
C GLY A 122 5.02 26.34 12.50
N LYS A 123 4.88 25.29 11.70
CA LYS A 123 4.96 25.32 10.22
C LYS A 123 3.68 24.80 9.57
N PRO A 124 2.49 25.38 9.89
CA PRO A 124 1.19 24.83 9.42
C PRO A 124 0.99 24.93 7.90
N GLU A 125 1.80 25.75 7.21
CA GLU A 125 1.79 25.88 5.74
C GLU A 125 2.46 24.71 5.02
N LYS A 126 3.25 23.88 5.70
CA LYS A 126 3.89 22.68 5.12
C LYS A 126 2.88 21.54 4.92
N ARG A 127 2.04 21.67 3.91
CA ARG A 127 0.92 20.74 3.63
C ARG A 127 0.98 20.05 2.28
N LYS A 128 1.84 20.51 1.36
CA LYS A 128 1.98 19.92 0.04
C LYS A 128 2.62 18.56 0.14
N ILE A 129 2.06 17.59 -0.60
CA ILE A 129 2.57 16.22 -0.70
C ILE A 129 2.79 15.92 -2.19
N ILE A 130 3.96 15.42 -2.53
CA ILE A 130 4.28 15.07 -3.92
C ILE A 130 4.13 13.56 -4.07
N SER A 131 3.38 13.14 -5.09
CA SER A 131 3.26 11.75 -5.51
C SER A 131 3.52 11.61 -7.02
N ARG A 132 3.67 10.39 -7.50
CA ARG A 132 3.99 10.15 -8.91
C ARG A 132 2.77 9.70 -9.68
N ASP A 133 2.67 10.13 -10.94
CA ASP A 133 1.74 9.53 -11.89
C ASP A 133 1.98 8.02 -11.99
N LYS A 134 0.90 7.26 -12.13
CA LYS A 134 0.88 5.78 -12.14
C LYS A 134 1.34 5.12 -10.84
N GLY A 135 1.70 5.89 -9.78
CA GLY A 135 1.97 5.33 -8.45
C GLY A 135 0.67 4.87 -7.78
N TYR A 136 0.72 3.74 -7.06
CA TYR A 136 -0.41 3.26 -6.25
C TYR A 136 -0.08 3.43 -4.76
N HIS A 137 -1.00 4.06 -4.03
CA HIS A 137 -0.80 4.38 -2.61
C HIS A 137 -1.97 3.93 -1.71
N GLY A 138 -2.98 3.31 -2.27
CA GLY A 138 -4.13 2.81 -1.52
C GLY A 138 -5.47 3.28 -2.07
N VAL A 139 -6.55 2.95 -1.33
CA VAL A 139 -7.94 3.12 -1.77
C VAL A 139 -8.83 3.86 -0.77
N THR A 140 -8.34 4.24 0.41
CA THR A 140 -9.04 5.20 1.28
C THR A 140 -9.00 6.58 0.64
N VAL A 141 -9.87 7.49 1.03
CA VAL A 141 -10.01 8.81 0.38
C VAL A 141 -8.68 9.57 0.29
N ALA A 142 -7.87 9.55 1.36
CA ALA A 142 -6.58 10.24 1.35
C ALA A 142 -5.52 9.45 0.55
N SER A 143 -5.39 8.16 0.75
CA SER A 143 -4.40 7.35 0.01
C SER A 143 -4.76 7.19 -1.47
N ALA A 144 -6.05 7.11 -1.83
CA ALA A 144 -6.50 7.15 -3.22
C ALA A 144 -6.21 8.52 -3.87
N SER A 145 -6.29 9.60 -3.11
CA SER A 145 -5.87 10.92 -3.58
C SER A 145 -4.37 10.98 -3.89
N LEU A 146 -3.51 10.24 -3.16
CA LEU A 146 -2.10 10.06 -3.49
C LEU A 146 -1.89 9.19 -4.73
N THR A 147 -2.74 8.21 -4.96
CA THR A 147 -2.66 7.28 -6.10
C THR A 147 -2.73 8.04 -7.41
N GLY A 148 -1.76 7.82 -8.31
CA GLY A 148 -1.63 8.46 -9.63
C GLY A 148 -2.31 7.70 -10.76
N LEU A 149 -3.35 6.91 -10.48
CA LEU A 149 -4.12 6.13 -11.44
C LEU A 149 -5.47 6.81 -11.66
N SER A 150 -5.70 7.37 -12.84
CA SER A 150 -6.93 8.13 -13.18
C SER A 150 -8.22 7.33 -12.96
N ALA A 151 -8.20 6.03 -13.18
CA ALA A 151 -9.35 5.15 -12.94
C ALA A 151 -9.76 5.10 -11.45
N MET A 152 -8.85 5.40 -10.52
CA MET A 152 -9.14 5.49 -9.09
C MET A 152 -9.73 6.85 -8.67
N HIS A 153 -9.80 7.81 -9.60
CA HIS A 153 -10.30 9.17 -9.36
C HIS A 153 -11.64 9.42 -10.03
N THR A 154 -11.81 8.87 -11.24
CA THR A 154 -13.03 9.05 -12.03
C THR A 154 -14.25 8.59 -11.25
N HIS A 155 -15.26 9.46 -11.13
CA HIS A 155 -16.51 9.25 -10.37
C HIS A 155 -16.39 9.15 -8.84
N PHE A 156 -15.20 9.42 -8.26
CA PHE A 156 -14.96 9.39 -6.81
C PHE A 156 -14.63 10.75 -6.21
N ASP A 157 -14.71 11.82 -7.01
CA ASP A 157 -14.36 13.20 -6.62
C ASP A 157 -12.94 13.29 -6.03
N LEU A 158 -11.99 12.57 -6.66
CA LEU A 158 -10.59 12.51 -6.23
C LEU A 158 -9.66 13.13 -7.30
N PRO A 159 -8.51 13.66 -6.91
CA PRO A 159 -8.00 13.81 -5.53
C PRO A 159 -8.74 14.90 -4.74
N VAL A 160 -8.73 14.79 -3.41
CA VAL A 160 -9.27 15.86 -2.54
C VAL A 160 -8.32 17.05 -2.51
N ASP A 161 -8.74 18.20 -2.98
CA ASP A 161 -7.94 19.44 -3.09
C ASP A 161 -7.31 19.88 -1.76
N ALA A 162 -8.06 19.75 -0.67
CA ALA A 162 -7.59 20.11 0.67
C ALA A 162 -6.37 19.30 1.15
N LEU A 163 -6.02 18.21 0.50
CA LEU A 163 -4.82 17.43 0.81
C LEU A 163 -3.55 18.04 0.23
N GLY A 164 -3.65 18.95 -0.76
CA GLY A 164 -2.51 19.65 -1.36
C GLY A 164 -1.56 18.69 -2.09
N ILE A 165 -2.11 17.72 -2.83
CA ILE A 165 -1.33 16.70 -3.55
C ILE A 165 -0.88 17.28 -4.90
N LEU A 166 0.42 17.19 -5.14
CA LEU A 166 1.06 17.53 -6.40
C LEU A 166 1.52 16.26 -7.10
N ARG A 167 1.54 16.29 -8.43
CA ARG A 167 1.96 15.17 -9.26
C ARG A 167 3.27 15.46 -9.97
N THR A 168 4.10 14.45 -10.08
CA THR A 168 5.30 14.44 -10.94
C THR A 168 5.27 13.23 -11.85
N THR A 169 5.98 13.31 -12.96
CA THR A 169 6.00 12.31 -14.02
C THR A 169 6.42 10.92 -13.51
N CYS A 170 5.81 9.88 -14.08
CA CYS A 170 6.17 8.50 -13.82
C CYS A 170 7.60 8.20 -14.34
N PRO A 171 8.51 7.62 -13.52
CA PRO A 171 9.88 7.33 -13.95
C PRO A 171 9.98 6.05 -14.78
N HIS A 172 9.17 5.95 -15.82
CA HIS A 172 9.11 4.78 -16.69
C HIS A 172 9.72 5.12 -18.06
N TYR A 173 11.04 5.05 -18.15
CA TYR A 173 11.81 5.47 -19.33
C TYR A 173 11.26 4.93 -20.66
N TYR A 174 10.94 3.64 -20.73
CA TYR A 174 10.41 3.02 -21.96
C TYR A 174 9.14 3.71 -22.49
N ARG A 175 8.31 4.29 -21.64
CA ARG A 175 7.05 4.93 -22.03
C ARG A 175 7.09 6.46 -22.03
N GLU A 176 7.88 7.04 -21.14
CA GLU A 176 7.89 8.48 -20.88
C GLU A 176 9.17 9.16 -21.41
N GLY A 177 10.14 8.37 -21.88
CA GLY A 177 11.35 8.87 -22.56
C GLY A 177 11.03 9.48 -23.91
N LYS A 178 11.73 10.56 -24.27
CA LYS A 178 11.59 11.23 -25.55
C LYS A 178 12.43 10.51 -26.62
N PRO A 179 12.07 10.61 -27.91
CA PRO A 179 12.90 10.05 -28.98
C PRO A 179 14.34 10.57 -28.91
N GLY A 180 15.32 9.65 -28.83
CA GLY A 180 16.73 9.97 -28.74
C GLY A 180 17.24 10.35 -27.34
N GLU A 181 16.38 10.45 -26.34
CA GLU A 181 16.76 10.71 -24.95
C GLU A 181 17.36 9.45 -24.33
N SER A 182 18.52 9.55 -23.70
CA SER A 182 19.09 8.47 -22.89
C SER A 182 18.41 8.36 -21.52
N GLU A 183 18.58 7.23 -20.83
CA GLU A 183 18.07 7.07 -19.44
C GLU A 183 18.62 8.12 -18.48
N PHE A 184 19.87 8.52 -18.66
CA PHE A 184 20.48 9.57 -17.84
C PHE A 184 19.82 10.93 -18.06
N GLU A 185 19.64 11.34 -19.34
CA GLU A 185 18.96 12.59 -19.69
C GLU A 185 17.50 12.59 -19.21
N PHE A 186 16.82 11.47 -19.36
CA PHE A 186 15.46 11.28 -18.82
C PHE A 186 15.42 11.46 -17.31
N SER A 187 16.32 10.82 -16.56
CA SER A 187 16.40 10.94 -15.11
C SER A 187 16.72 12.36 -14.66
N SER A 188 17.63 13.04 -15.36
CA SER A 188 17.99 14.45 -15.11
C SER A 188 16.79 15.36 -15.33
N ARG A 189 16.06 15.18 -16.42
CA ARG A 189 14.83 15.93 -16.72
C ARG A 189 13.77 15.75 -15.65
N LEU A 190 13.56 14.52 -15.14
CA LEU A 190 12.60 14.29 -14.06
C LEU A 190 13.04 14.93 -12.74
N ALA A 191 14.34 14.98 -12.46
CA ALA A 191 14.87 15.69 -11.29
C ALA A 191 14.63 17.21 -11.39
N GLU A 192 14.87 17.79 -12.56
CA GLU A 192 14.59 19.22 -12.84
C GLU A 192 13.09 19.54 -12.75
N GLU A 193 12.23 18.67 -13.25
CA GLU A 193 10.78 18.78 -13.11
C GLU A 193 10.34 18.79 -11.65
N LEU A 194 10.90 17.87 -10.84
CA LEU A 194 10.62 17.80 -9.41
C LEU A 194 11.12 19.04 -8.67
N GLU A 195 12.33 19.50 -8.96
CA GLU A 195 12.87 20.74 -8.39
C GLU A 195 11.98 21.95 -8.71
N SER A 196 11.59 22.09 -9.97
CA SER A 196 10.69 23.16 -10.42
C SER A 196 9.33 23.13 -9.72
N LEU A 197 8.83 21.91 -9.42
CA LEU A 197 7.57 21.72 -8.69
C LEU A 197 7.70 22.13 -7.21
N ILE A 198 8.87 21.93 -6.60
CA ILE A 198 9.15 22.30 -5.20
C ILE A 198 9.33 23.80 -5.03
N ILE A 199 10.00 24.46 -5.99
CA ILE A 199 10.30 25.90 -5.93
C ILE A 199 9.05 26.75 -6.20
N LYS A 200 8.11 26.25 -6.99
CA LYS A 200 6.86 26.93 -7.36
C LYS A 200 5.83 26.94 -6.22
#